data_dcf87ee1b9e951b092527cc9befc7df7
#
_entry.id   dcf87ee1b9e951b092527cc9befc7df7
#
_cell.length_a   1.000
_cell.length_b   1.000
_cell.length_c   1.000
_cell.angle_alpha   90.00
_cell.angle_beta   90.00
_cell.angle_gamma   90.00
#
_symmetry.space_group_name_H-M   'P 1'
#
loop_
_entity.id
_entity.type
_entity.pdbx_description
1 polymer ?
#
loop_
_entity_poly.entity_id
_entity_poly.type
_entity_poly.pdbx_seq_one_letter_code
_entity_poly.pdbx_strand_id
1 'polypeptide(L)'
;YSWRSMPSTPADIINYCKQTGITSLELMGNIAEDYAGAPAGPAWPQNWRELSDEEKAEFQKKREEHGKMMSEWRINEASPEKYKELKAMFDEAGIDIHIVKFSPANWSDAEIDYAFESAKILGAKGVTNEIGHEAAKRLGPFAEKHDMYAVFHNHGQPGDSTFNFEDYLAYSPNNMLNLDVGHYFGATGKHPNEIIEKLHDQIYSIHLKDKTGKDADPADTNAPWGEGDTPLGDILNLIQDNQWDIYCDIELEYEIPEGSDAVVETGKCVDYAKKLLGSSAE
;
A
#
# COMPACT_ATOMS: atom_id res chain seq x y z
N TYR A 1 4.94 2.19 2.82
CA TYR A 1 4.41 3.03 3.93
C TYR A 1 5.08 2.71 5.28
N SER A 2 5.41 1.45 5.56
CA SER A 2 5.97 1.01 6.83
C SER A 2 7.22 1.79 7.27
N TRP A 3 8.04 2.24 6.33
CA TRP A 3 9.26 3.03 6.61
C TRP A 3 9.09 4.55 6.41
N ARG A 4 7.85 5.06 6.48
CA ARG A 4 7.53 6.49 6.24
C ARG A 4 8.26 7.50 7.15
N SER A 5 8.74 7.05 8.28
CA SER A 5 9.53 7.87 9.23
C SER A 5 11.04 7.81 8.98
N MET A 6 11.48 7.02 8.01
CA MET A 6 12.88 6.79 7.66
C MET A 6 13.23 7.49 6.35
N PRO A 7 14.52 7.70 6.02
CA PRO A 7 14.93 8.04 4.65
C PRO A 7 14.32 7.07 3.64
N SER A 8 13.87 7.57 2.49
CA SER A 8 13.07 6.76 1.55
C SER A 8 13.54 6.87 0.10
N THR A 9 14.85 7.05 -0.12
CA THR A 9 15.40 6.86 -1.46
C THR A 9 15.29 5.38 -1.87
N PRO A 10 15.28 5.05 -3.16
CA PRO A 10 15.28 3.64 -3.60
C PRO A 10 16.42 2.81 -2.99
N ALA A 11 17.60 3.39 -2.82
CA ALA A 11 18.74 2.72 -2.18
C ALA A 11 18.46 2.42 -0.69
N ASP A 12 17.81 3.34 0.03
CA ASP A 12 17.39 3.11 1.41
C ASP A 12 16.38 1.97 1.50
N ILE A 13 15.33 2.00 0.65
CA ILE A 13 14.29 0.95 0.61
C ILE A 13 14.90 -0.42 0.31
N ILE A 14 15.78 -0.51 -0.69
CA ILE A 14 16.51 -1.75 -1.01
C ILE A 14 17.32 -2.24 0.20
N ASN A 15 17.99 -1.33 0.89
CA ASN A 15 18.75 -1.67 2.08
C ASN A 15 17.85 -2.21 3.22
N TYR A 16 16.68 -1.59 3.44
CA TYR A 16 15.70 -2.06 4.44
C TYR A 16 15.16 -3.45 4.10
N CYS A 17 14.81 -3.69 2.83
CA CYS A 17 14.41 -5.01 2.36
C CYS A 17 15.49 -6.06 2.63
N LYS A 18 16.76 -5.75 2.32
CA LYS A 18 17.89 -6.67 2.58
C LYS A 18 18.08 -6.95 4.07
N GLN A 19 17.94 -5.94 4.93
CA GLN A 19 18.08 -6.10 6.38
C GLN A 19 16.97 -6.96 6.99
N THR A 20 15.75 -6.84 6.46
CA THR A 20 14.56 -7.54 6.96
C THR A 20 14.28 -8.87 6.25
N GLY A 21 14.98 -9.15 5.15
CA GLY A 21 14.76 -10.36 4.33
C GLY A 21 13.50 -10.30 3.48
N ILE A 22 12.97 -9.10 3.22
CA ILE A 22 11.81 -8.87 2.33
C ILE A 22 12.29 -8.91 0.88
N THR A 23 11.60 -9.66 0.03
CA THR A 23 11.93 -9.87 -1.39
C THR A 23 10.88 -9.34 -2.36
N SER A 24 9.75 -8.83 -1.85
CA SER A 24 8.70 -8.20 -2.66
C SER A 24 8.05 -7.06 -1.89
N LEU A 25 7.55 -6.04 -2.57
CA LEU A 25 6.94 -4.89 -1.92
C LEU A 25 5.89 -4.17 -2.79
N GLU A 26 4.94 -3.52 -2.13
CA GLU A 26 4.18 -2.42 -2.68
C GLU A 26 5.04 -1.15 -2.64
N LEU A 27 5.39 -0.61 -3.81
CA LEU A 27 6.19 0.61 -3.89
C LEU A 27 5.30 1.85 -3.84
N MET A 28 5.63 2.80 -2.94
CA MET A 28 4.99 4.11 -2.93
C MET A 28 5.34 4.90 -4.20
N GLY A 29 4.33 5.39 -4.92
CA GLY A 29 4.50 6.07 -6.20
C GLY A 29 5.38 7.32 -6.13
N ASN A 30 5.30 8.08 -5.02
CA ASN A 30 6.17 9.25 -4.83
C ASN A 30 7.66 8.89 -4.81
N ILE A 31 8.05 7.72 -4.28
CA ILE A 31 9.45 7.27 -4.28
C ILE A 31 9.93 7.05 -5.73
N ALA A 32 9.06 6.47 -6.56
CA ALA A 32 9.37 6.25 -7.96
C ALA A 32 9.42 7.58 -8.75
N GLU A 33 8.47 8.48 -8.50
CA GLU A 33 8.41 9.81 -9.12
C GLU A 33 9.60 10.69 -8.70
N ASP A 34 9.95 10.73 -7.42
CA ASP A 34 11.11 11.47 -6.90
C ASP A 34 12.41 11.00 -7.56
N TYR A 35 12.60 9.68 -7.70
CA TYR A 35 13.74 9.12 -8.41
C TYR A 35 13.75 9.50 -9.90
N ALA A 36 12.58 9.55 -10.53
CA ALA A 36 12.43 9.94 -11.92
C ALA A 36 12.62 11.45 -12.16
N GLY A 37 12.78 12.24 -11.12
CA GLY A 37 13.04 13.69 -11.18
C GLY A 37 11.79 14.55 -11.10
N ALA A 38 10.76 14.09 -10.45
CA ALA A 38 9.55 14.86 -10.21
C ALA A 38 9.83 16.17 -9.43
N PRO A 39 9.06 17.23 -9.68
CA PRO A 39 9.17 18.48 -8.93
C PRO A 39 8.96 18.25 -7.43
N ALA A 40 9.89 18.77 -6.61
CA ALA A 40 9.76 18.66 -5.16
C ALA A 40 8.57 19.45 -4.63
N GLY A 41 7.74 18.80 -3.82
CA GLY A 41 6.58 19.40 -3.19
C GLY A 41 6.90 20.17 -1.92
N PRO A 42 5.95 20.97 -1.41
CA PRO A 42 6.10 21.64 -0.13
C PRO A 42 6.15 20.60 0.99
N ALA A 43 7.17 20.71 1.85
CA ALA A 43 7.29 19.87 3.03
C ALA A 43 6.08 20.06 3.96
N TRP A 44 5.56 18.93 4.49
CA TRP A 44 4.43 18.98 5.42
C TRP A 44 4.85 19.69 6.71
N PRO A 45 4.12 20.72 7.18
CA PRO A 45 4.45 21.42 8.41
C PRO A 45 4.32 20.50 9.63
N GLN A 46 5.39 20.41 10.44
CA GLN A 46 5.38 19.57 11.64
C GLN A 46 4.33 20.04 12.68
N ASN A 47 4.08 21.34 12.73
CA ASN A 47 3.11 21.97 13.63
C ASN A 47 1.74 22.23 12.99
N TRP A 48 1.30 21.39 12.02
CA TRP A 48 0.04 21.58 11.28
C TRP A 48 -1.18 21.95 12.16
N ARG A 49 -1.29 21.33 13.32
CA ARG A 49 -2.42 21.56 14.23
C ARG A 49 -2.43 22.96 14.85
N GLU A 50 -1.26 23.59 14.94
CA GLU A 50 -1.04 24.89 15.56
C GLU A 50 -1.11 26.04 14.54
N LEU A 51 -1.11 25.73 13.23
CA LEU A 51 -1.19 26.73 12.17
C LEU A 51 -2.55 27.45 12.19
N SER A 52 -2.51 28.74 11.92
CA SER A 52 -3.71 29.55 11.65
C SER A 52 -4.43 29.09 10.37
N ASP A 53 -5.69 29.47 10.22
CA ASP A 53 -6.46 29.17 9.02
C ASP A 53 -5.83 29.81 7.76
N GLU A 54 -5.20 30.99 7.90
CA GLU A 54 -4.49 31.67 6.80
C GLU A 54 -3.25 30.88 6.38
N GLU A 55 -2.44 30.40 7.33
CA GLU A 55 -1.26 29.56 7.04
C GLU A 55 -1.64 28.23 6.41
N LYS A 56 -2.73 27.60 6.89
CA LYS A 56 -3.28 26.38 6.28
C LYS A 56 -3.75 26.63 4.86
N ALA A 57 -4.41 27.75 4.61
CA ALA A 57 -4.87 28.14 3.26
C ALA A 57 -3.67 28.40 2.32
N GLU A 58 -2.63 29.07 2.80
CA GLU A 58 -1.40 29.29 2.02
C GLU A 58 -0.70 27.97 1.69
N PHE A 59 -0.60 27.07 2.65
CA PHE A 59 -0.03 25.75 2.41
C PHE A 59 -0.85 24.93 1.40
N GLN A 60 -2.19 24.99 1.51
CA GLN A 60 -3.08 24.33 0.55
C GLN A 60 -2.88 24.87 -0.87
N LYS A 61 -2.74 26.19 -1.02
CA LYS A 61 -2.44 26.81 -2.32
C LYS A 61 -1.11 26.32 -2.91
N LYS A 62 -0.06 26.23 -2.09
CA LYS A 62 1.24 25.66 -2.52
C LYS A 62 1.10 24.20 -2.99
N ARG A 63 0.27 23.41 -2.31
CA ARG A 63 -0.03 22.02 -2.72
C ARG A 63 -0.79 21.96 -4.05
N GLU A 64 -1.75 22.85 -4.26
CA GLU A 64 -2.48 22.94 -5.53
C GLU A 64 -1.58 23.34 -6.71
N GLU A 65 -0.69 24.32 -6.47
CA GLU A 65 0.33 24.71 -7.45
C GLU A 65 1.29 23.56 -7.76
N HIS A 66 1.77 22.88 -6.74
CA HIS A 66 2.59 21.68 -6.91
C HIS A 66 1.84 20.57 -7.66
N GLY A 67 0.56 20.35 -7.36
CA GLY A 67 -0.27 19.38 -8.08
C GLY A 67 -0.34 19.64 -9.59
N LYS A 68 -0.40 20.92 -10.00
CA LYS A 68 -0.35 21.30 -11.41
C LYS A 68 1.03 21.04 -12.04
N MET A 69 2.09 21.34 -11.31
CA MET A 69 3.46 21.04 -11.78
C MET A 69 3.67 19.53 -11.93
N MET A 70 3.16 18.73 -11.00
CA MET A 70 3.21 17.26 -11.09
C MET A 70 2.43 16.72 -12.28
N SER A 71 1.23 17.25 -12.54
CA SER A 71 0.43 16.87 -13.72
C SER A 71 1.17 17.18 -15.03
N GLU A 72 1.75 18.37 -15.15
CA GLU A 72 2.52 18.76 -16.32
C GLU A 72 3.77 17.88 -16.50
N TRP A 73 4.49 17.62 -15.39
CA TRP A 73 5.67 16.77 -15.40
C TRP A 73 5.36 15.33 -15.80
N ARG A 74 4.30 14.72 -15.24
CA ARG A 74 3.87 13.35 -15.59
C ARG A 74 3.60 13.19 -17.08
N ILE A 75 2.94 14.20 -17.68
CA ILE A 75 2.50 14.14 -19.09
C ILE A 75 3.66 14.44 -20.05
N ASN A 76 4.53 15.38 -19.71
CA ASN A 76 5.47 15.97 -20.69
C ASN A 76 6.94 15.65 -20.42
N GLU A 77 7.32 15.34 -19.17
CA GLU A 77 8.72 15.29 -18.77
C GLU A 77 9.15 13.95 -18.16
N ALA A 78 8.21 13.21 -17.55
CA ALA A 78 8.51 11.94 -16.89
C ALA A 78 9.15 10.95 -17.86
N SER A 79 10.36 10.49 -17.54
CA SER A 79 11.15 9.65 -18.44
C SER A 79 10.94 8.16 -18.15
N PRO A 80 10.44 7.37 -19.12
CA PRO A 80 10.39 5.90 -19.00
C PRO A 80 11.75 5.27 -18.68
N GLU A 81 12.84 5.87 -19.14
CA GLU A 81 14.19 5.34 -18.89
C GLU A 81 14.53 5.39 -17.40
N LYS A 82 14.07 6.41 -16.68
CA LYS A 82 14.28 6.49 -15.23
C LYS A 82 13.56 5.37 -14.46
N TYR A 83 12.37 4.99 -14.90
CA TYR A 83 11.65 3.84 -14.33
C TYR A 83 12.34 2.51 -14.65
N LYS A 84 12.96 2.37 -15.86
CA LYS A 84 13.79 1.20 -16.20
C LYS A 84 15.05 1.12 -15.34
N GLU A 85 15.73 2.26 -15.11
CA GLU A 85 16.87 2.34 -14.21
C GLU A 85 16.46 1.92 -12.78
N LEU A 86 15.35 2.45 -12.29
CA LEU A 86 14.80 2.11 -10.96
C LEU A 86 14.50 0.61 -10.86
N LYS A 87 13.80 0.06 -11.85
CA LYS A 87 13.53 -1.39 -11.90
C LYS A 87 14.81 -2.20 -11.83
N ALA A 88 15.81 -1.84 -12.62
CA ALA A 88 17.09 -2.55 -12.64
C ALA A 88 17.78 -2.57 -11.26
N MET A 89 17.68 -1.49 -10.48
CA MET A 89 18.21 -1.46 -9.10
C MET A 89 17.53 -2.48 -8.18
N PHE A 90 16.20 -2.61 -8.27
CA PHE A 90 15.45 -3.58 -7.49
C PHE A 90 15.70 -5.02 -7.97
N ASP A 91 15.75 -5.25 -9.28
CA ASP A 91 16.08 -6.55 -9.88
C ASP A 91 17.46 -7.04 -9.46
N GLU A 92 18.48 -6.17 -9.50
CA GLU A 92 19.84 -6.49 -9.05
C GLU A 92 19.89 -6.83 -7.56
N ALA A 93 18.99 -6.25 -6.79
CA ALA A 93 18.86 -6.55 -5.37
C ALA A 93 18.04 -7.83 -5.09
N GLY A 94 17.40 -8.42 -6.09
CA GLY A 94 16.51 -9.57 -5.95
C GLY A 94 15.18 -9.22 -5.25
N ILE A 95 14.70 -7.98 -5.44
CA ILE A 95 13.47 -7.48 -4.83
C ILE A 95 12.44 -7.22 -5.95
N ASP A 96 11.27 -7.83 -5.82
CA ASP A 96 10.16 -7.62 -6.73
C ASP A 96 9.28 -6.42 -6.32
N ILE A 97 8.81 -5.65 -7.30
CA ILE A 97 7.79 -4.61 -7.10
C ILE A 97 6.49 -5.16 -7.65
N HIS A 98 5.62 -5.69 -6.79
CA HIS A 98 4.41 -6.36 -7.26
C HIS A 98 3.26 -5.40 -7.58
N ILE A 99 3.13 -4.29 -6.86
CA ILE A 99 2.19 -3.19 -7.13
C ILE A 99 2.81 -1.84 -6.81
N VAL A 100 2.23 -0.75 -7.36
CA VAL A 100 2.68 0.63 -7.09
C VAL A 100 1.52 1.49 -6.61
N LYS A 101 1.68 2.17 -5.48
CA LYS A 101 0.67 3.06 -4.90
C LYS A 101 0.78 4.48 -5.45
N PHE A 102 0.18 4.71 -6.61
CA PHE A 102 0.01 6.05 -7.19
C PHE A 102 -1.28 6.74 -6.72
N SER A 103 -2.32 5.99 -6.41
CA SER A 103 -3.66 6.52 -6.06
C SER A 103 -4.24 7.49 -7.09
N PRO A 104 -4.31 7.12 -8.37
CA PRO A 104 -4.53 8.06 -9.47
C PRO A 104 -6.01 8.32 -9.81
N ALA A 105 -6.98 7.84 -9.03
CA ALA A 105 -8.40 7.91 -9.38
C ALA A 105 -8.91 9.33 -9.68
N ASN A 106 -8.30 10.36 -9.08
CA ASN A 106 -8.66 11.77 -9.28
C ASN A 106 -7.77 12.50 -10.29
N TRP A 107 -6.86 11.79 -10.96
CA TRP A 107 -5.97 12.38 -11.97
C TRP A 107 -6.67 12.50 -13.31
N SER A 108 -6.06 13.25 -14.26
CA SER A 108 -6.52 13.25 -15.65
C SER A 108 -6.32 11.88 -16.31
N ASP A 109 -7.02 11.61 -17.40
CA ASP A 109 -6.89 10.33 -18.11
C ASP A 109 -5.45 10.06 -18.57
N ALA A 110 -4.74 11.10 -19.03
CA ALA A 110 -3.33 10.98 -19.42
C ALA A 110 -2.41 10.63 -18.23
N GLU A 111 -2.68 11.18 -17.05
CA GLU A 111 -1.93 10.84 -15.85
C GLU A 111 -2.27 9.44 -15.33
N ILE A 112 -3.52 8.98 -15.49
CA ILE A 112 -3.87 7.59 -15.15
C ILE A 112 -3.13 6.63 -16.09
N ASP A 113 -3.10 6.92 -17.41
CA ASP A 113 -2.30 6.14 -18.36
C ASP A 113 -0.81 6.09 -17.95
N TYR A 114 -0.25 7.25 -17.61
CA TYR A 114 1.12 7.34 -17.09
C TYR A 114 1.34 6.46 -15.85
N ALA A 115 0.41 6.43 -14.89
CA ALA A 115 0.55 5.61 -13.68
C ALA A 115 0.62 4.12 -14.02
N PHE A 116 -0.24 3.62 -14.90
CA PHE A 116 -0.22 2.24 -15.34
C PHE A 116 1.03 1.90 -16.17
N GLU A 117 1.43 2.77 -17.09
CA GLU A 117 2.65 2.59 -17.90
C GLU A 117 3.90 2.55 -17.02
N SER A 118 4.03 3.48 -16.08
CA SER A 118 5.15 3.53 -15.15
C SER A 118 5.19 2.30 -14.24
N ALA A 119 4.06 1.87 -13.68
CA ALA A 119 3.97 0.65 -12.89
C ALA A 119 4.36 -0.59 -13.72
N LYS A 120 3.93 -0.67 -14.96
CA LYS A 120 4.30 -1.76 -15.89
C LYS A 120 5.79 -1.81 -16.18
N ILE A 121 6.45 -0.64 -16.37
CA ILE A 121 7.90 -0.55 -16.56
C ILE A 121 8.64 -1.03 -15.30
N LEU A 122 8.12 -0.72 -14.12
CA LEU A 122 8.66 -1.20 -12.84
C LEU A 122 8.46 -2.70 -12.59
N GLY A 123 7.72 -3.39 -13.48
CA GLY A 123 7.44 -4.83 -13.37
C GLY A 123 6.18 -5.14 -12.57
N ALA A 124 5.54 -4.14 -12.00
CA ALA A 124 4.31 -4.31 -11.24
C ALA A 124 3.13 -4.81 -12.09
N LYS A 125 2.20 -5.51 -11.47
CA LYS A 125 0.99 -6.01 -12.11
C LYS A 125 -0.24 -5.15 -11.83
N GLY A 126 -0.13 -4.17 -10.95
CA GLY A 126 -1.26 -3.31 -10.62
C GLY A 126 -0.85 -1.95 -10.06
N VAL A 127 -1.84 -1.07 -10.06
CA VAL A 127 -1.78 0.26 -9.47
C VAL A 127 -2.77 0.32 -8.31
N THR A 128 -2.28 0.70 -7.11
CA THR A 128 -3.12 0.76 -5.91
C THR A 128 -3.81 2.11 -5.78
N ASN A 129 -5.06 2.05 -5.34
CA ASN A 129 -5.88 3.21 -4.96
C ASN A 129 -6.75 2.87 -3.74
N GLU A 130 -7.15 3.89 -2.99
CA GLU A 130 -8.15 3.70 -1.93
C GLU A 130 -9.47 3.23 -2.50
N ILE A 131 -10.15 2.30 -1.81
CA ILE A 131 -11.42 1.75 -2.27
C ILE A 131 -12.53 2.81 -2.30
N GLY A 132 -13.27 2.86 -3.38
CA GLY A 132 -14.40 3.77 -3.56
C GLY A 132 -15.08 3.52 -4.90
N HIS A 133 -16.40 3.74 -4.97
CA HIS A 133 -17.18 3.48 -6.19
C HIS A 133 -16.65 4.24 -7.40
N GLU A 134 -16.35 5.53 -7.26
CA GLU A 134 -15.83 6.34 -8.36
C GLU A 134 -14.43 5.89 -8.79
N ALA A 135 -13.57 5.53 -7.85
CA ALA A 135 -12.25 4.99 -8.15
C ALA A 135 -12.35 3.65 -8.90
N ALA A 136 -13.19 2.73 -8.42
CA ALA A 136 -13.36 1.41 -9.02
C ALA A 136 -13.94 1.46 -10.46
N LYS A 137 -14.93 2.33 -10.67
CA LYS A 137 -15.49 2.60 -12.01
C LYS A 137 -14.49 3.22 -12.97
N ARG A 138 -13.68 4.16 -12.44
CA ARG A 138 -12.77 4.94 -13.26
C ARG A 138 -11.51 4.16 -13.63
N LEU A 139 -10.91 3.45 -12.69
CA LEU A 139 -9.61 2.79 -12.90
C LEU A 139 -9.72 1.44 -13.62
N GLY A 140 -10.84 0.72 -13.48
CA GLY A 140 -11.04 -0.57 -14.12
C GLY A 140 -10.77 -0.58 -15.63
N PRO A 141 -11.37 0.33 -16.44
CA PRO A 141 -11.12 0.44 -17.87
C PRO A 141 -9.64 0.73 -18.24
N PHE A 142 -8.91 1.50 -17.41
CA PHE A 142 -7.48 1.73 -17.61
C PHE A 142 -6.67 0.46 -17.31
N ALA A 143 -7.03 -0.26 -16.25
CA ALA A 143 -6.41 -1.53 -15.92
C ALA A 143 -6.58 -2.54 -17.07
N GLU A 144 -7.78 -2.66 -17.64
CA GLU A 144 -8.05 -3.47 -18.84
C GLU A 144 -7.21 -3.03 -20.03
N LYS A 145 -7.17 -1.71 -20.33
CA LYS A 145 -6.39 -1.13 -21.43
C LYS A 145 -4.90 -1.48 -21.35
N HIS A 146 -4.35 -1.50 -20.14
CA HIS A 146 -2.93 -1.75 -19.92
C HIS A 146 -2.59 -3.23 -19.66
N ASP A 147 -3.59 -4.12 -19.60
CA ASP A 147 -3.44 -5.53 -19.20
C ASP A 147 -2.80 -5.64 -17.81
N MET A 148 -3.36 -4.91 -16.87
CA MET A 148 -2.94 -4.80 -15.47
C MET A 148 -4.15 -4.83 -14.54
N TYR A 149 -3.92 -4.66 -13.24
CA TYR A 149 -4.97 -4.59 -12.23
C TYR A 149 -5.10 -3.18 -11.63
N ALA A 150 -6.33 -2.76 -11.36
CA ALA A 150 -6.63 -1.69 -10.42
C ALA A 150 -6.88 -2.32 -9.05
N VAL A 151 -6.00 -2.05 -8.10
CA VAL A 151 -5.94 -2.78 -6.82
C VAL A 151 -6.41 -1.85 -5.70
N PHE A 152 -7.49 -2.23 -5.00
CA PHE A 152 -8.20 -1.33 -4.08
C PHE A 152 -7.93 -1.69 -2.62
N HIS A 153 -7.40 -0.72 -1.88
CA HIS A 153 -7.11 -0.82 -0.46
C HIS A 153 -8.29 -0.30 0.39
N ASN A 154 -8.66 -1.06 1.41
CA ASN A 154 -9.66 -0.66 2.39
C ASN A 154 -9.03 -0.18 3.70
N HIS A 155 -9.69 0.77 4.34
CA HIS A 155 -9.55 1.07 5.76
C HIS A 155 -10.76 0.54 6.55
N GLY A 156 -11.36 1.36 7.40
CA GLY A 156 -12.50 0.99 8.22
C GLY A 156 -13.86 0.91 7.51
N GLN A 157 -13.93 1.13 6.18
CA GLN A 157 -15.20 1.10 5.42
C GLN A 157 -16.01 -0.20 5.61
N PRO A 158 -15.40 -1.39 5.75
CA PRO A 158 -16.15 -2.63 6.00
C PRO A 158 -16.97 -2.64 7.29
N GLY A 159 -16.71 -1.71 8.21
CA GLY A 159 -17.55 -1.52 9.42
C GLY A 159 -18.92 -0.92 9.13
N ASP A 160 -19.13 -0.29 7.97
CA ASP A 160 -20.45 0.15 7.52
C ASP A 160 -21.25 -1.05 7.02
N SER A 161 -22.47 -1.22 7.56
CA SER A 161 -23.36 -2.33 7.22
C SER A 161 -23.81 -2.37 5.74
N THR A 162 -23.66 -1.27 5.02
CA THR A 162 -23.99 -1.16 3.59
C THR A 162 -22.78 -1.46 2.68
N PHE A 163 -21.59 -1.59 3.25
CA PHE A 163 -20.38 -1.86 2.50
C PHE A 163 -20.31 -3.32 2.03
N ASN A 164 -19.99 -3.52 0.75
CA ASN A 164 -19.74 -4.84 0.19
C ASN A 164 -18.61 -4.77 -0.85
N PHE A 165 -17.54 -5.53 -0.67
CA PHE A 165 -16.40 -5.57 -1.60
C PHE A 165 -16.81 -5.91 -3.05
N GLU A 166 -17.77 -6.82 -3.21
CA GLU A 166 -18.23 -7.28 -4.53
C GLU A 166 -18.78 -6.14 -5.38
N ASP A 167 -19.37 -5.09 -4.77
CA ASP A 167 -19.91 -3.94 -5.49
C ASP A 167 -18.82 -3.12 -6.20
N TYR A 168 -17.60 -3.11 -5.67
CA TYR A 168 -16.44 -2.44 -6.26
C TYR A 168 -15.75 -3.31 -7.29
N LEU A 169 -15.67 -4.60 -7.04
CA LEU A 169 -15.08 -5.59 -7.95
C LEU A 169 -15.93 -5.77 -9.21
N ALA A 170 -17.25 -5.64 -9.11
CA ALA A 170 -18.18 -5.80 -10.24
C ALA A 170 -18.02 -4.75 -11.35
N TYR A 171 -17.31 -3.63 -11.12
CA TYR A 171 -17.15 -2.62 -12.16
C TYR A 171 -16.18 -3.01 -13.27
N SER A 172 -15.24 -3.92 -13.03
CA SER A 172 -14.31 -4.44 -14.04
C SER A 172 -13.73 -5.78 -13.59
N PRO A 173 -13.48 -6.72 -14.51
CA PRO A 173 -12.78 -7.96 -14.20
C PRO A 173 -11.31 -7.72 -13.77
N ASN A 174 -10.76 -6.54 -14.05
CA ASN A 174 -9.40 -6.16 -13.65
C ASN A 174 -9.36 -5.39 -12.32
N ASN A 175 -10.50 -5.24 -11.63
CA ASN A 175 -10.51 -4.73 -10.27
C ASN A 175 -10.16 -5.84 -9.29
N MET A 176 -9.17 -5.59 -8.45
CA MET A 176 -8.68 -6.52 -7.43
C MET A 176 -8.63 -5.82 -6.06
N LEU A 177 -8.47 -6.59 -4.99
CA LEU A 177 -8.31 -6.06 -3.65
C LEU A 177 -6.83 -6.09 -3.23
N ASN A 178 -6.41 -5.02 -2.57
CA ASN A 178 -5.35 -4.97 -1.59
C ASN A 178 -6.06 -4.97 -0.23
N LEU A 179 -6.42 -6.18 0.25
CA LEU A 179 -7.27 -6.34 1.42
C LEU A 179 -6.49 -6.06 2.69
N ASP A 180 -6.83 -4.98 3.40
CA ASP A 180 -6.30 -4.76 4.73
C ASP A 180 -7.10 -5.55 5.77
N VAL A 181 -6.49 -6.61 6.26
CA VAL A 181 -7.14 -7.54 7.20
C VAL A 181 -7.22 -6.99 8.62
N GLY A 182 -6.27 -6.14 9.02
CA GLY A 182 -6.31 -5.49 10.33
C GLY A 182 -7.41 -4.45 10.41
N HIS A 183 -7.54 -3.61 9.40
CA HIS A 183 -8.66 -2.66 9.30
C HIS A 183 -10.00 -3.38 9.19
N TYR A 184 -10.06 -4.47 8.40
CA TYR A 184 -11.29 -5.28 8.32
C TYR A 184 -11.67 -5.85 9.69
N PHE A 185 -10.73 -6.49 10.39
CA PHE A 185 -10.96 -7.09 11.70
C PHE A 185 -11.33 -6.03 12.75
N GLY A 186 -10.55 -4.97 12.86
CA GLY A 186 -10.77 -3.89 13.84
C GLY A 186 -12.14 -3.23 13.68
N ALA A 187 -12.56 -2.94 12.44
CA ALA A 187 -13.81 -2.28 12.15
C ALA A 187 -15.04 -3.20 12.27
N THR A 188 -14.92 -4.48 11.91
CA THR A 188 -16.06 -5.40 11.83
C THR A 188 -16.16 -6.35 13.03
N GLY A 189 -15.04 -6.72 13.64
CA GLY A 189 -14.91 -7.82 14.58
C GLY A 189 -15.10 -9.20 13.96
N LYS A 190 -15.16 -9.31 12.63
CA LYS A 190 -15.31 -10.59 11.91
C LYS A 190 -13.96 -11.17 11.57
N HIS A 191 -13.87 -12.50 11.54
CA HIS A 191 -12.67 -13.21 11.14
C HIS A 191 -12.36 -12.97 9.65
N PRO A 192 -11.15 -12.47 9.27
CA PRO A 192 -10.83 -12.14 7.87
C PRO A 192 -10.87 -13.35 6.92
N ASN A 193 -10.65 -14.58 7.41
CA ASN A 193 -10.68 -15.78 6.57
C ASN A 193 -12.01 -15.95 5.84
N GLU A 194 -13.13 -15.53 6.42
CA GLU A 194 -14.44 -15.62 5.76
C GLU A 194 -14.48 -14.84 4.44
N ILE A 195 -13.91 -13.63 4.42
CA ILE A 195 -13.87 -12.79 3.21
C ILE A 195 -12.74 -13.22 2.28
N ILE A 196 -11.62 -13.70 2.80
CA ILE A 196 -10.52 -14.22 2.00
C ILE A 196 -10.96 -15.47 1.24
N GLU A 197 -11.58 -16.46 1.90
CA GLU A 197 -12.10 -17.66 1.25
C GLU A 197 -13.11 -17.33 0.14
N LYS A 198 -13.96 -16.33 0.39
CA LYS A 198 -14.98 -15.91 -0.57
C LYS A 198 -14.41 -15.22 -1.81
N LEU A 199 -13.34 -14.41 -1.65
CA LEU A 199 -12.83 -13.51 -2.68
C LEU A 199 -11.38 -13.76 -3.08
N HIS A 200 -10.76 -14.89 -2.70
CA HIS A 200 -9.33 -15.15 -2.92
C HIS A 200 -8.88 -14.94 -4.38
N ASP A 201 -9.72 -15.27 -5.36
CA ASP A 201 -9.43 -15.06 -6.78
C ASP A 201 -9.41 -13.56 -7.20
N GLN A 202 -9.93 -12.69 -6.34
CA GLN A 202 -10.00 -11.24 -6.57
C GLN A 202 -9.20 -10.45 -5.52
N ILE A 203 -8.37 -11.13 -4.73
CA ILE A 203 -7.40 -10.53 -3.82
C ILE A 203 -6.02 -10.66 -4.45
N TYR A 204 -5.40 -9.53 -4.80
CA TYR A 204 -4.05 -9.50 -5.33
C TYR A 204 -3.00 -9.47 -4.22
N SER A 205 -3.26 -8.68 -3.19
CA SER A 205 -2.40 -8.54 -2.01
C SER A 205 -3.22 -8.34 -0.75
N ILE A 206 -2.60 -8.60 0.37
CA ILE A 206 -3.16 -8.39 1.71
C ILE A 206 -2.19 -7.50 2.50
N HIS A 207 -2.70 -6.43 3.08
CA HIS A 207 -1.99 -5.71 4.12
C HIS A 207 -2.19 -6.42 5.46
N LEU A 208 -1.09 -6.90 6.01
CA LEU A 208 -1.03 -7.51 7.33
C LEU A 208 -0.66 -6.44 8.36
N LYS A 209 -1.54 -6.23 9.31
CA LYS A 209 -1.29 -5.43 10.51
C LYS A 209 -2.03 -6.03 11.70
N ASP A 210 -1.48 -5.86 12.88
CA ASP A 210 -2.13 -6.31 14.11
C ASP A 210 -2.89 -5.15 14.75
N LYS A 211 -4.10 -5.42 15.19
CA LYS A 211 -4.99 -4.44 15.81
C LYS A 211 -5.79 -5.08 16.93
N THR A 212 -6.19 -4.28 17.90
CA THR A 212 -7.19 -4.68 18.88
C THR A 212 -8.57 -4.82 18.23
N GLY A 213 -9.38 -5.73 18.75
CA GLY A 213 -10.75 -5.97 18.27
C GLY A 213 -11.66 -4.76 18.50
N LYS A 214 -12.81 -4.75 17.81
CA LYS A 214 -13.78 -3.64 17.90
C LYS A 214 -14.39 -3.47 19.30
N ASP A 215 -14.41 -4.52 20.11
CA ASP A 215 -14.97 -4.53 21.48
C ASP A 215 -13.88 -4.42 22.56
N ALA A 216 -12.61 -4.21 22.17
CA ALA A 216 -11.50 -4.00 23.08
C ALA A 216 -11.48 -2.56 23.64
N ASP A 217 -10.62 -2.31 24.63
CA ASP A 217 -10.38 -0.97 25.19
C ASP A 217 -8.86 -0.72 25.27
N PRO A 218 -8.29 0.11 24.38
CA PRO A 218 -8.92 0.83 23.25
C PRO A 218 -9.30 -0.09 22.09
N ALA A 219 -10.43 0.20 21.42
CA ALA A 219 -10.90 -0.54 20.26
C ALA A 219 -10.19 -0.11 18.97
N ASP A 220 -10.10 -1.03 17.99
CA ASP A 220 -9.62 -0.79 16.63
C ASP A 220 -8.27 -0.02 16.59
N THR A 221 -7.37 -0.36 17.51
CA THR A 221 -6.07 0.31 17.67
C THR A 221 -4.95 -0.55 17.13
N ASN A 222 -4.02 0.06 16.38
CA ASN A 222 -2.83 -0.63 15.87
C ASN A 222 -1.92 -1.07 17.02
N ALA A 223 -1.44 -2.31 16.96
CA ALA A 223 -0.58 -2.93 17.96
C ALA A 223 0.66 -3.57 17.33
N PRO A 224 1.76 -3.72 18.07
CA PRO A 224 2.86 -4.59 17.65
C PRO A 224 2.34 -6.00 17.37
N TRP A 225 2.91 -6.67 16.36
CA TRP A 225 2.44 -7.99 15.97
C TRP A 225 2.56 -9.01 17.10
N GLY A 226 1.45 -9.65 17.41
CA GLY A 226 1.30 -10.59 18.52
C GLY A 226 0.81 -9.97 19.84
N GLU A 227 0.59 -8.66 19.87
CA GLU A 227 0.01 -7.93 21.02
C GLU A 227 -1.43 -7.46 20.76
N GLY A 228 -1.90 -7.55 19.52
CA GLY A 228 -3.28 -7.30 19.12
C GLY A 228 -4.11 -8.59 19.05
N ASP A 229 -5.27 -8.48 18.43
CA ASP A 229 -6.27 -9.55 18.33
C ASP A 229 -6.47 -10.03 16.88
N THR A 230 -5.81 -9.41 15.87
CA THR A 230 -5.93 -9.83 14.48
C THR A 230 -5.40 -11.26 14.31
N PRO A 231 -6.18 -12.20 13.75
CA PRO A 231 -5.79 -13.60 13.67
C PRO A 231 -4.77 -13.86 12.54
N LEU A 232 -3.59 -13.20 12.62
CA LEU A 232 -2.55 -13.23 11.58
C LEU A 232 -2.09 -14.65 11.24
N GLY A 233 -2.01 -15.53 12.25
CA GLY A 233 -1.62 -16.92 12.03
C GLY A 233 -2.63 -17.69 11.18
N ASP A 234 -3.92 -17.52 11.46
CA ASP A 234 -4.98 -18.21 10.72
C ASP A 234 -5.06 -17.71 9.27
N ILE A 235 -4.81 -16.40 9.05
CA ILE A 235 -4.77 -15.78 7.73
C ILE A 235 -3.60 -16.34 6.90
N LEU A 236 -2.39 -16.30 7.46
CA LEU A 236 -1.19 -16.77 6.77
C LEU A 236 -1.26 -18.28 6.46
N ASN A 237 -1.72 -19.10 7.41
CA ASN A 237 -1.89 -20.53 7.21
C ASN A 237 -2.97 -20.82 6.16
N LEU A 238 -4.09 -20.09 6.15
CA LEU A 238 -5.13 -20.26 5.13
C LEU A 238 -4.57 -20.05 3.71
N ILE A 239 -3.79 -18.97 3.50
CA ILE A 239 -3.19 -18.66 2.21
C ILE A 239 -2.16 -19.74 1.83
N GLN A 240 -1.30 -20.15 2.75
CA GLN A 240 -0.27 -21.15 2.55
C GLN A 240 -0.87 -22.54 2.22
N ASP A 241 -1.83 -23.00 3.01
CA ASP A 241 -2.45 -24.33 2.87
C ASP A 241 -3.19 -24.48 1.54
N ASN A 242 -3.81 -23.41 1.05
CA ASN A 242 -4.49 -23.38 -0.24
C ASN A 242 -3.57 -23.04 -1.40
N GLN A 243 -2.31 -22.66 -1.16
CA GLN A 243 -1.35 -22.25 -2.19
C GLN A 243 -1.87 -21.10 -3.08
N TRP A 244 -2.62 -20.17 -2.48
CA TRP A 244 -3.12 -19.00 -3.21
C TRP A 244 -1.98 -18.02 -3.51
N ASP A 245 -1.97 -17.51 -4.74
CA ASP A 245 -0.97 -16.54 -5.21
C ASP A 245 -1.36 -15.11 -4.76
N ILE A 246 -1.28 -14.87 -3.46
CA ILE A 246 -1.63 -13.62 -2.80
C ILE A 246 -0.39 -13.07 -2.09
N TYR A 247 0.03 -11.86 -2.46
CA TYR A 247 1.10 -11.16 -1.74
C TYR A 247 0.65 -10.77 -0.34
N CYS A 248 1.54 -10.92 0.64
CA CYS A 248 1.28 -10.57 2.04
C CYS A 248 2.23 -9.46 2.46
N ASP A 249 1.74 -8.23 2.47
CA ASP A 249 2.52 -7.03 2.77
C ASP A 249 2.45 -6.69 4.26
N ILE A 250 3.59 -6.46 4.88
CA ILE A 250 3.66 -5.95 6.25
C ILE A 250 3.36 -4.46 6.23
N GLU A 251 2.29 -4.03 6.87
CA GLU A 251 2.04 -2.62 7.08
C GLU A 251 2.22 -2.22 8.54
N LEU A 252 3.30 -1.46 8.79
CA LEU A 252 3.68 -1.01 10.11
C LEU A 252 2.98 0.31 10.43
N GLU A 253 1.96 0.27 11.28
CA GLU A 253 1.20 1.46 11.65
C GLU A 253 1.13 1.74 13.16
N TYR A 254 1.61 0.82 14.00
CA TYR A 254 1.70 1.09 15.42
C TYR A 254 2.85 2.09 15.75
N GLU A 255 2.80 2.67 16.92
CA GLU A 255 3.84 3.59 17.40
C GLU A 255 5.16 2.84 17.61
N ILE A 256 6.22 3.33 16.98
CA ILE A 256 7.55 2.72 17.11
C ILE A 256 8.05 2.90 18.54
N PRO A 257 8.40 1.81 19.26
CA PRO A 257 8.88 1.89 20.62
C PRO A 257 10.15 2.74 20.76
N GLU A 258 10.31 3.41 21.90
CA GLU A 258 11.50 4.18 22.20
C GLU A 258 12.76 3.31 22.08
N GLY A 259 13.77 3.80 21.37
CA GLY A 259 15.03 3.09 21.14
C GLY A 259 14.97 2.05 20.03
N SER A 260 13.85 1.93 19.30
CA SER A 260 13.69 1.12 18.10
C SER A 260 13.53 2.00 16.86
N ASP A 261 13.47 1.39 15.68
CA ASP A 261 13.15 2.04 14.41
C ASP A 261 12.25 1.14 13.54
N ALA A 262 11.74 1.70 12.45
CA ALA A 262 10.80 1.00 11.60
C ALA A 262 11.41 -0.22 10.88
N VAL A 263 12.72 -0.27 10.68
CA VAL A 263 13.42 -1.42 10.06
C VAL A 263 13.50 -2.58 11.07
N VAL A 264 13.89 -2.28 12.30
CA VAL A 264 13.91 -3.26 13.41
C VAL A 264 12.51 -3.82 13.64
N GLU A 265 11.49 -2.96 13.70
CA GLU A 265 10.11 -3.41 13.94
C GLU A 265 9.58 -4.24 12.76
N THR A 266 9.88 -3.86 11.51
CA THR A 266 9.55 -4.69 10.34
C THR A 266 10.23 -6.06 10.41
N GLY A 267 11.49 -6.11 10.84
CA GLY A 267 12.21 -7.38 11.07
C GLY A 267 11.50 -8.29 12.08
N LYS A 268 11.00 -7.72 13.19
CA LYS A 268 10.20 -8.46 14.18
C LYS A 268 8.88 -9.01 13.56
N CYS A 269 8.22 -8.23 12.69
CA CYS A 269 7.03 -8.71 11.98
C CYS A 269 7.36 -9.90 11.05
N VAL A 270 8.48 -9.83 10.31
CA VAL A 270 8.96 -10.93 9.47
C VAL A 270 9.23 -12.20 10.30
N ASP A 271 9.93 -12.06 11.42
CA ASP A 271 10.23 -13.19 12.32
C ASP A 271 8.95 -13.78 12.92
N TYR A 272 7.99 -12.93 13.29
CA TYR A 272 6.69 -13.37 13.77
C TYR A 272 5.91 -14.15 12.70
N ALA A 273 5.85 -13.65 11.47
CA ALA A 273 5.21 -14.35 10.34
C ALA A 273 5.87 -15.72 10.08
N LYS A 274 7.21 -15.78 10.03
CA LYS A 274 7.95 -17.04 9.87
C LYS A 274 7.62 -18.06 10.96
N LYS A 275 7.54 -17.60 12.22
CA LYS A 275 7.16 -18.46 13.35
C LYS A 275 5.74 -19.00 13.20
N LEU A 276 4.79 -18.19 12.77
CA LEU A 276 3.40 -18.62 12.53
C LEU A 276 3.29 -19.66 11.41
N LEU A 277 4.11 -19.52 10.37
CA LEU A 277 4.17 -20.45 9.23
C LEU A 277 5.02 -21.71 9.49
N GLY A 278 5.48 -21.91 10.73
CA GLY A 278 6.29 -23.09 11.10
C GLY A 278 7.71 -23.09 10.51
N SER A 279 8.15 -21.98 9.91
CA SER A 279 9.52 -21.81 9.43
C SER A 279 10.41 -21.41 10.60
N SER A 280 11.34 -22.30 11.01
CA SER A 280 12.35 -21.95 12.00
C SER A 280 13.23 -20.83 11.43
N ALA A 281 13.46 -19.77 12.21
CA ALA A 281 14.54 -18.83 11.90
C ALA A 281 15.86 -19.63 11.87
N GLU A 282 16.50 -19.71 10.68
CA GLU A 282 17.85 -20.23 10.54
C GLU A 282 18.89 -19.19 11.01
#